data_372ca8d87dd7b635fbb777f161680e33
#
_entry.id   372ca8d87dd7b635fbb777f161680e33
#
_cell.length_a   1.000
_cell.length_b   1.000
_cell.length_c   1.000
_cell.angle_alpha   90.00
_cell.angle_beta   90.00
_cell.angle_gamma   90.00
#
_symmetry.space_group_name_H-M   'P 1'
#
loop_
_entity.id
_entity.type
_entity.pdbx_description
1 polymer ?
#
loop_
_entity_poly.entity_id
_entity_poly.type
_entity_poly.pdbx_seq_one_letter_code
_entity_poly.pdbx_strand_id
1 'polypeptide(L)'
;MFAKEKEHVEGFAPECLVATYGGGKKLEDPLIIRPTSEILFSDLYKNILNSHRDLPKMFNQWCSVVRWEKTTRPFLRGSEFLWQEGHCLFETQEAAEENVRKFLEIYDDCGRNVLAIPFVKGRKTEHEKFAGAVATYTIEALMHDGKALQSGTSHYLGTGFAKAYGISYLGRNNKLEVPHQTSWGVSTRLIGAVIMVHGDDNGLVLPPYVAPIQVVIVPIRQKEPGVL
;
A
#
# COMPACT_ATOMS: atom_id res chain seq x y z
N MET A 1 -21.10 3.79 6.94
CA MET A 1 -19.89 2.98 6.72
C MET A 1 -18.71 3.52 7.50
N PHE A 2 -18.36 4.79 7.36
CA PHE A 2 -17.19 5.44 7.96
C PHE A 2 -17.18 5.56 9.51
N ALA A 3 -18.26 5.29 10.20
CA ALA A 3 -18.38 5.47 11.67
C ALA A 3 -18.20 4.19 12.50
N LYS A 4 -17.83 3.06 11.89
CA LYS A 4 -17.86 1.77 12.58
C LYS A 4 -16.53 1.38 13.25
N GLU A 5 -15.41 1.84 12.73
CA GLU A 5 -14.11 1.59 13.33
C GLU A 5 -13.49 2.94 13.74
N LYS A 6 -13.52 3.20 15.05
CA LYS A 6 -13.26 4.54 15.59
C LYS A 6 -11.82 5.03 15.37
N GLU A 7 -10.84 4.18 15.67
CA GLU A 7 -9.42 4.57 15.55
C GLU A 7 -9.03 4.85 14.09
N HIS A 8 -9.51 4.02 13.16
CA HIS A 8 -9.26 4.20 11.74
C HIS A 8 -9.94 5.47 11.21
N VAL A 9 -11.18 5.71 11.63
CA VAL A 9 -11.92 6.92 11.26
C VAL A 9 -11.24 8.17 11.80
N GLU A 10 -10.83 8.18 13.05
CA GLU A 10 -10.12 9.32 13.66
C GLU A 10 -8.77 9.58 12.94
N GLY A 11 -8.05 8.54 12.53
CA GLY A 11 -6.79 8.66 11.80
C GLY A 11 -6.94 9.24 10.38
N PHE A 12 -7.99 8.86 9.66
CA PHE A 12 -8.19 9.25 8.25
C PHE A 12 -9.22 10.37 8.02
N ALA A 13 -10.07 10.69 9.00
CA ALA A 13 -11.10 11.73 8.80
C ALA A 13 -10.55 13.07 8.29
N PRO A 14 -9.39 13.58 8.76
CA PRO A 14 -8.84 14.83 8.27
C PRO A 14 -8.33 14.77 6.81
N GLU A 15 -8.08 13.57 6.29
CA GLU A 15 -7.54 13.35 4.96
C GLU A 15 -8.60 12.98 3.92
N CYS A 16 -9.88 12.88 4.32
CA CYS A 16 -10.94 12.51 3.41
C CYS A 16 -11.37 13.66 2.50
N LEU A 17 -11.38 13.40 1.20
CA LEU A 17 -12.09 14.24 0.24
C LEU A 17 -13.56 13.83 0.21
N VAL A 18 -14.46 14.81 0.32
CA VAL A 18 -15.90 14.59 0.34
C VAL A 18 -16.54 15.32 -0.82
N ALA A 19 -17.21 14.59 -1.73
CA ALA A 19 -18.00 15.17 -2.81
C ALA A 19 -19.40 15.51 -2.30
N THR A 20 -19.79 16.76 -2.39
CA THR A 20 -21.11 17.28 -1.97
C THR A 20 -21.99 17.72 -3.13
N TYR A 21 -21.44 17.82 -4.34
CA TYR A 21 -22.14 18.17 -5.57
C TYR A 21 -21.83 17.13 -6.67
N GLY A 22 -22.83 16.82 -7.49
CA GLY A 22 -22.71 15.96 -8.66
C GLY A 22 -23.70 16.40 -9.74
N GLY A 23 -23.27 16.47 -11.03
CA GLY A 23 -24.13 16.90 -12.12
C GLY A 23 -24.74 18.30 -11.96
N GLY A 24 -24.02 19.21 -11.28
CA GLY A 24 -24.50 20.57 -11.00
C GLY A 24 -25.52 20.69 -9.86
N LYS A 25 -25.82 19.60 -9.15
CA LYS A 25 -26.78 19.58 -8.04
C LYS A 25 -26.08 19.16 -6.75
N LYS A 26 -26.56 19.68 -5.62
CA LYS A 26 -26.11 19.20 -4.30
C LYS A 26 -26.57 17.75 -4.12
N LEU A 27 -25.67 16.91 -3.67
CA LEU A 27 -25.98 15.52 -3.32
C LEU A 27 -26.80 15.48 -2.03
N GLU A 28 -27.79 14.60 -1.98
CA GLU A 28 -28.58 14.31 -0.79
C GLU A 28 -27.67 13.73 0.30
N ASP A 29 -26.90 12.70 -0.06
CA ASP A 29 -25.86 12.11 0.78
C ASP A 29 -24.47 12.43 0.20
N PRO A 30 -23.56 13.02 1.00
CA PRO A 30 -22.19 13.25 0.58
C PRO A 30 -21.44 11.94 0.30
N LEU A 31 -20.63 11.94 -0.74
CA LEU A 31 -19.78 10.78 -1.10
C LEU A 31 -18.36 11.01 -0.61
N ILE A 32 -17.85 10.07 0.18
CA ILE A 32 -16.46 10.05 0.64
C ILE A 32 -15.62 9.33 -0.41
N ILE A 33 -14.60 10.00 -0.92
CA ILE A 33 -13.61 9.39 -1.80
C ILE A 33 -12.63 8.62 -0.91
N ARG A 34 -12.44 7.34 -1.19
CA ARG A 34 -11.62 6.46 -0.33
C ARG A 34 -10.17 6.94 -0.19
N PRO A 35 -9.65 7.11 1.03
CA PRO A 35 -8.23 7.35 1.30
C PRO A 35 -7.44 6.04 1.39
N THR A 36 -8.14 4.92 1.60
CA THR A 36 -7.68 3.53 1.72
C THR A 36 -8.89 2.60 1.66
N SER A 37 -8.72 1.30 1.58
CA SER A 37 -9.83 0.38 1.28
C SER A 37 -10.17 -0.64 2.36
N GLU A 38 -9.57 -0.58 3.57
CA GLU A 38 -9.86 -1.53 4.67
C GLU A 38 -11.36 -1.62 4.99
N ILE A 39 -12.02 -0.45 5.02
CA ILE A 39 -13.46 -0.35 5.30
C ILE A 39 -14.29 -1.01 4.20
N LEU A 40 -13.95 -0.76 2.93
CA LEU A 40 -14.65 -1.32 1.77
C LEU A 40 -14.51 -2.84 1.72
N PHE A 41 -13.28 -3.35 1.95
CA PHE A 41 -13.05 -4.79 2.00
C PHE A 41 -13.71 -5.44 3.21
N SER A 42 -13.76 -4.76 4.35
CA SER A 42 -14.49 -5.27 5.52
C SER A 42 -15.99 -5.42 5.25
N ASP A 43 -16.59 -4.47 4.55
CA ASP A 43 -17.99 -4.56 4.14
C ASP A 43 -18.22 -5.69 3.10
N LEU A 44 -17.31 -5.85 2.14
CA LEU A 44 -17.34 -6.95 1.17
C LEU A 44 -17.24 -8.30 1.90
N TYR A 45 -16.28 -8.46 2.78
CA TYR A 45 -16.02 -9.71 3.49
C TYR A 45 -17.21 -10.18 4.34
N LYS A 46 -17.93 -9.24 4.95
CA LYS A 46 -19.16 -9.56 5.67
C LYS A 46 -20.18 -10.31 4.81
N ASN A 47 -20.19 -10.06 3.51
CA ASN A 47 -21.16 -10.65 2.59
C ASN A 47 -20.67 -11.95 1.93
N ILE A 48 -19.36 -12.22 1.93
CA ILE A 48 -18.79 -13.35 1.17
C ILE A 48 -18.06 -14.37 2.03
N LEU A 49 -17.86 -14.11 3.33
CA LEU A 49 -17.23 -15.05 4.26
C LEU A 49 -18.31 -15.81 5.02
N ASN A 50 -18.39 -17.13 4.87
CA ASN A 50 -19.41 -17.97 5.50
C ASN A 50 -18.79 -19.01 6.42
N SER A 51 -17.69 -19.64 6.04
CA SER A 51 -17.09 -20.75 6.78
C SER A 51 -15.55 -20.74 6.71
N HIS A 52 -14.93 -21.54 7.60
CA HIS A 52 -13.48 -21.75 7.57
C HIS A 52 -12.95 -22.24 6.21
N ARG A 53 -13.79 -22.83 5.34
CA ARG A 53 -13.40 -23.27 3.99
C ARG A 53 -13.18 -22.11 3.03
N ASP A 54 -13.68 -20.93 3.37
CA ASP A 54 -13.47 -19.71 2.57
C ASP A 54 -12.13 -19.04 2.88
N LEU A 55 -11.42 -19.50 3.91
CA LEU A 55 -10.15 -18.97 4.38
C LEU A 55 -8.95 -19.82 3.93
N PRO A 56 -7.77 -19.24 3.64
CA PRO A 56 -7.54 -17.78 3.61
C PRO A 56 -8.23 -17.13 2.42
N LYS A 57 -8.79 -15.94 2.61
CA LYS A 57 -9.33 -15.12 1.53
C LYS A 57 -8.38 -13.95 1.28
N MET A 58 -7.88 -13.86 0.06
CA MET A 58 -6.85 -12.91 -0.31
C MET A 58 -7.26 -12.14 -1.56
N PHE A 59 -7.34 -10.83 -1.44
CA PHE A 59 -7.59 -9.93 -2.55
C PHE A 59 -6.47 -8.91 -2.71
N ASN A 60 -6.25 -8.55 -3.95
CA ASN A 60 -5.32 -7.51 -4.35
C ASN A 60 -5.98 -6.63 -5.41
N GLN A 61 -5.74 -5.34 -5.36
CA GLN A 61 -6.19 -4.42 -6.39
C GLN A 61 -5.11 -3.40 -6.74
N TRP A 62 -5.13 -3.00 -8.02
CA TRP A 62 -4.42 -1.83 -8.53
C TRP A 62 -5.44 -0.72 -8.70
N CYS A 63 -5.27 0.37 -7.99
CA CYS A 63 -6.27 1.44 -7.96
C CYS A 63 -5.66 2.78 -7.57
N SER A 64 -6.46 3.85 -7.63
CA SER A 64 -6.13 5.12 -7.02
C SER A 64 -6.88 5.32 -5.70
N VAL A 65 -6.30 6.14 -4.84
CA VAL A 65 -6.93 6.69 -3.64
C VAL A 65 -6.67 8.18 -3.56
N VAL A 66 -7.51 8.89 -2.81
CA VAL A 66 -7.39 10.33 -2.64
C VAL A 66 -7.24 10.66 -1.16
N ARG A 67 -6.18 11.39 -0.82
CA ARG A 67 -5.93 11.93 0.52
C ARG A 67 -5.79 13.45 0.43
N TRP A 68 -6.50 14.17 1.28
CA TRP A 68 -6.43 15.63 1.27
C TRP A 68 -5.13 16.10 1.92
N GLU A 69 -4.12 16.30 1.10
CA GLU A 69 -2.78 16.72 1.54
C GLU A 69 -2.62 18.23 1.49
N LYS A 70 -2.14 18.82 2.59
CA LYS A 70 -1.87 20.27 2.66
C LYS A 70 -0.67 20.69 1.80
N THR A 71 0.31 19.80 1.67
CA THR A 71 1.54 20.05 0.91
C THR A 71 1.86 18.82 0.08
N THR A 72 1.97 18.99 -1.22
CA THR A 72 2.28 17.93 -2.15
C THR A 72 3.71 18.01 -2.66
N ARG A 73 4.29 16.86 -3.01
CA ARG A 73 5.57 16.72 -3.72
C ARG A 73 5.41 15.66 -4.80
N PRO A 74 5.84 15.91 -6.04
CA PRO A 74 5.73 14.93 -7.13
C PRO A 74 6.24 13.55 -6.70
N PHE A 75 5.46 12.51 -7.00
CA PHE A 75 5.66 11.10 -6.65
C PHE A 75 5.76 10.76 -5.16
N LEU A 76 6.26 11.65 -4.32
CA LEU A 76 6.47 11.38 -2.89
C LEU A 76 5.20 11.55 -2.07
N ARG A 77 4.41 12.59 -2.37
CA ARG A 77 3.18 12.91 -1.66
C ARG A 77 2.21 13.66 -2.59
N GLY A 78 1.27 12.92 -3.17
CA GLY A 78 0.21 13.45 -4.03
C GLY A 78 -1.15 13.37 -3.35
N SER A 79 -2.08 14.23 -3.74
CA SER A 79 -3.48 14.17 -3.27
C SER A 79 -4.20 12.95 -3.83
N GLU A 80 -3.96 12.60 -5.08
CA GLU A 80 -4.34 11.32 -5.68
C GLU A 80 -3.07 10.56 -6.07
N PHE A 81 -3.03 9.27 -5.82
CA PHE A 81 -1.92 8.43 -6.24
C PHE A 81 -2.40 7.01 -6.58
N LEU A 82 -1.68 6.40 -7.51
CA LEU A 82 -1.85 5.00 -7.87
C LEU A 82 -1.05 4.12 -6.91
N TRP A 83 -1.64 3.01 -6.56
CA TRP A 83 -1.00 2.02 -5.73
C TRP A 83 -1.50 0.60 -5.99
N GLN A 84 -0.80 -0.35 -5.43
CA GLN A 84 -1.25 -1.69 -5.22
C GLN A 84 -1.56 -1.84 -3.74
N GLU A 85 -2.70 -2.41 -3.41
CA GLU A 85 -3.06 -2.76 -2.05
C GLU A 85 -3.67 -4.16 -1.99
N GLY A 86 -3.31 -4.89 -0.95
CA GLY A 86 -3.88 -6.19 -0.66
C GLY A 86 -4.62 -6.18 0.66
N HIS A 87 -5.68 -6.98 0.72
CA HIS A 87 -6.53 -7.15 1.89
C HIS A 87 -6.84 -8.64 2.04
N CYS A 88 -6.58 -9.20 3.22
CA CYS A 88 -6.68 -10.64 3.42
C CYS A 88 -7.35 -11.00 4.73
N LEU A 89 -7.96 -12.19 4.75
CA LEU A 89 -8.53 -12.82 5.94
C LEU A 89 -7.88 -14.18 6.19
N PHE A 90 -7.63 -14.46 7.45
CA PHE A 90 -7.04 -15.72 7.93
C PHE A 90 -7.81 -16.28 9.12
N GLU A 91 -7.75 -17.62 9.25
CA GLU A 91 -8.36 -18.33 10.39
C GLU A 91 -7.58 -18.06 11.68
N THR A 92 -6.24 -17.94 11.61
CA THR A 92 -5.39 -17.80 12.79
C THR A 92 -4.49 -16.55 12.72
N GLN A 93 -4.05 -16.11 13.88
CA GLN A 93 -3.10 -15.01 14.02
C GLN A 93 -1.77 -15.33 13.34
N GLU A 94 -1.25 -16.55 13.55
CA GLU A 94 0.04 -16.99 13.02
C GLU A 94 0.06 -16.92 11.49
N ALA A 95 -1.00 -17.41 10.82
CA ALA A 95 -1.13 -17.35 9.37
C ALA A 95 -1.22 -15.90 8.86
N ALA A 96 -1.93 -15.04 9.59
CA ALA A 96 -2.01 -13.61 9.27
C ALA A 96 -0.65 -12.92 9.41
N GLU A 97 0.07 -13.15 10.49
CA GLU A 97 1.41 -12.58 10.71
C GLU A 97 2.44 -13.11 9.71
N GLU A 98 2.36 -14.37 9.33
CA GLU A 98 3.18 -14.94 8.25
C GLU A 98 2.92 -14.22 6.92
N ASN A 99 1.65 -13.97 6.59
CA ASN A 99 1.28 -13.19 5.41
C ASN A 99 1.87 -11.79 5.44
N VAL A 100 1.81 -11.10 6.58
CA VAL A 100 2.39 -9.76 6.75
C VAL A 100 3.90 -9.77 6.47
N ARG A 101 4.63 -10.74 7.03
CA ARG A 101 6.07 -10.90 6.78
C ARG A 101 6.36 -11.21 5.31
N LYS A 102 5.60 -12.12 4.72
CA LYS A 102 5.76 -12.51 3.31
C LYS A 102 5.64 -11.33 2.36
N PHE A 103 4.65 -10.47 2.52
CA PHE A 103 4.50 -9.31 1.64
C PHE A 103 5.54 -8.23 1.89
N LEU A 104 6.01 -8.07 3.12
CA LEU A 104 7.15 -7.20 3.42
C LEU A 104 8.42 -7.69 2.69
N GLU A 105 8.68 -9.00 2.68
CA GLU A 105 9.81 -9.60 1.96
C GLU A 105 9.67 -9.43 0.44
N ILE A 106 8.47 -9.60 -0.13
CA ILE A 106 8.23 -9.37 -1.56
C ILE A 106 8.55 -7.93 -1.95
N TYR A 107 8.17 -6.96 -1.12
CA TYR A 107 8.46 -5.56 -1.36
C TYR A 107 9.96 -5.24 -1.23
N ASP A 108 10.64 -5.80 -0.24
CA ASP A 108 12.09 -5.67 -0.08
C ASP A 108 12.84 -6.31 -1.25
N ASP A 109 12.43 -7.49 -1.69
CA ASP A 109 13.00 -8.19 -2.84
C ASP A 109 12.85 -7.38 -4.14
N CYS A 110 11.66 -6.84 -4.40
CA CYS A 110 11.42 -5.92 -5.52
C CYS A 110 12.34 -4.69 -5.43
N GLY A 111 12.47 -4.11 -4.25
CA GLY A 111 13.34 -2.98 -4.02
C GLY A 111 14.81 -3.28 -4.33
N ARG A 112 15.34 -4.35 -3.78
CA ARG A 112 16.76 -4.73 -3.96
C ARG A 112 17.06 -5.21 -5.36
N ASN A 113 16.26 -6.10 -5.91
CA ASN A 113 16.57 -6.81 -7.14
C ASN A 113 16.07 -6.12 -8.41
N VAL A 114 15.00 -5.31 -8.32
CA VAL A 114 14.45 -4.59 -9.47
C VAL A 114 14.80 -3.11 -9.43
N LEU A 115 14.57 -2.45 -8.29
CA LEU A 115 14.81 -1.01 -8.14
C LEU A 115 16.24 -0.66 -7.70
N ALA A 116 17.06 -1.65 -7.33
CA ALA A 116 18.41 -1.50 -6.78
C ALA A 116 18.46 -0.60 -5.53
N ILE A 117 17.39 -0.59 -4.73
CA ILE A 117 17.28 0.20 -3.49
C ILE A 117 17.43 -0.75 -2.29
N PRO A 118 18.48 -0.59 -1.46
CA PRO A 118 18.67 -1.38 -0.25
C PRO A 118 17.75 -0.87 0.88
N PHE A 119 16.51 -1.34 0.91
CA PHE A 119 15.58 -0.95 1.97
C PHE A 119 15.99 -1.45 3.34
N VAL A 120 15.69 -0.65 4.35
CA VAL A 120 15.71 -1.06 5.76
C VAL A 120 14.30 -1.49 6.15
N LYS A 121 14.18 -2.72 6.66
CA LYS A 121 12.92 -3.25 7.19
C LYS A 121 12.80 -2.97 8.68
N GLY A 122 11.62 -2.61 9.13
CA GLY A 122 11.37 -2.35 10.55
C GLY A 122 9.89 -2.45 10.93
N ARG A 123 9.66 -2.56 12.24
CA ARG A 123 8.34 -2.41 12.83
C ARG A 123 8.17 -0.95 13.28
N LYS A 124 7.05 -0.35 12.93
CA LYS A 124 6.72 1.00 13.40
C LYS A 124 6.39 1.02 14.88
N THR A 125 6.68 2.15 15.51
CA THR A 125 6.29 2.42 16.89
C THR A 125 4.76 2.47 17.04
N GLU A 126 4.27 2.35 18.25
CA GLU A 126 2.83 2.43 18.53
C GLU A 126 2.22 3.77 18.08
N HIS A 127 3.02 4.83 18.09
CA HIS A 127 2.58 6.17 17.68
C HIS A 127 2.49 6.34 16.16
N GLU A 128 3.31 5.62 15.41
CA GLU A 128 3.41 5.77 13.94
C GLU A 128 2.76 4.62 13.17
N LYS A 129 2.26 3.59 13.86
CA LYS A 129 1.59 2.48 13.21
C LYS A 129 0.31 2.94 12.50
N PHE A 130 -0.11 2.18 11.51
CA PHE A 130 -1.37 2.40 10.82
C PHE A 130 -2.55 2.39 11.80
N ALA A 131 -3.45 3.37 11.68
CA ALA A 131 -4.59 3.54 12.56
C ALA A 131 -5.54 2.31 12.50
N GLY A 132 -5.77 1.69 13.64
CA GLY A 132 -6.53 0.45 13.77
C GLY A 132 -5.71 -0.84 13.62
N ALA A 133 -4.42 -0.76 13.28
CA ALA A 133 -3.57 -1.94 13.22
C ALA A 133 -3.00 -2.33 14.58
N VAL A 134 -2.83 -3.64 14.78
CA VAL A 134 -2.08 -4.20 15.93
C VAL A 134 -0.58 -3.99 15.73
N ALA A 135 -0.10 -4.20 14.51
CA ALA A 135 1.30 -3.97 14.14
C ALA A 135 1.41 -3.49 12.69
N THR A 136 2.35 -2.60 12.45
CA THR A 136 2.72 -2.12 11.12
C THR A 136 4.21 -2.36 10.89
N TYR A 137 4.52 -2.97 9.77
CA TYR A 137 5.89 -3.14 9.27
C TYR A 137 6.09 -2.28 8.02
N THR A 138 7.31 -1.84 7.80
CA THR A 138 7.66 -0.93 6.71
C THR A 138 8.98 -1.31 6.07
N ILE A 139 9.12 -0.97 4.80
CA ILE A 139 10.40 -0.84 4.12
C ILE A 139 10.67 0.65 3.90
N GLU A 140 11.89 1.09 4.22
CA GLU A 140 12.27 2.50 4.12
C GLU A 140 13.60 2.65 3.37
N ALA A 141 13.63 3.58 2.41
CA ALA A 141 14.82 3.96 1.68
C ALA A 141 15.54 5.11 2.39
N LEU A 142 16.87 5.04 2.48
CA LEU A 142 17.69 6.18 2.87
C LEU A 142 17.95 7.05 1.64
N MET A 143 17.51 8.30 1.69
CA MET A 143 17.69 9.26 0.60
C MET A 143 18.99 10.05 0.76
N HIS A 144 19.46 10.71 -0.31
CA HIS A 144 20.70 11.49 -0.30
C HIS A 144 20.70 12.65 0.72
N ASP A 145 19.53 13.16 1.07
CA ASP A 145 19.38 14.19 2.11
C ASP A 145 19.42 13.66 3.56
N GLY A 146 19.71 12.37 3.72
CA GLY A 146 19.80 11.67 5.01
C GLY A 146 18.45 11.34 5.64
N LYS A 147 17.33 11.56 4.95
CA LYS A 147 16.00 11.22 5.44
C LYS A 147 15.57 9.83 4.99
N ALA A 148 14.79 9.17 5.83
CA ALA A 148 14.14 7.93 5.49
C ALA A 148 12.84 8.19 4.72
N LEU A 149 12.64 7.45 3.61
CA LEU A 149 11.40 7.45 2.84
C LEU A 149 10.67 6.13 3.03
N GLN A 150 9.51 6.16 3.67
CA GLN A 150 8.61 5.02 3.73
C GLN A 150 8.18 4.62 2.31
N SER A 151 8.51 3.41 1.90
CA SER A 151 8.37 2.95 0.52
C SER A 151 7.34 1.85 0.33
N GLY A 152 7.01 1.13 1.39
CA GLY A 152 5.96 0.11 1.41
C GLY A 152 5.62 -0.27 2.83
N THR A 153 4.40 -0.76 3.06
CA THR A 153 3.92 -1.17 4.38
C THR A 153 3.16 -2.49 4.33
N SER A 154 3.20 -3.21 5.44
CA SER A 154 2.42 -4.41 5.67
C SER A 154 1.89 -4.40 7.10
N HIS A 155 0.57 -4.59 7.25
CA HIS A 155 -0.16 -4.38 8.50
C HIS A 155 -0.80 -5.68 8.99
N TYR A 156 -0.60 -6.00 10.25
CA TYR A 156 -1.44 -6.93 10.97
C TYR A 156 -2.56 -6.13 11.65
N LEU A 157 -3.79 -6.32 11.20
CA LEU A 157 -4.96 -5.60 11.70
C LEU A 157 -5.64 -6.32 12.86
N GLY A 158 -5.22 -7.55 13.16
CA GLY A 158 -5.85 -8.37 14.18
C GLY A 158 -7.31 -8.70 13.83
N THR A 159 -8.18 -8.65 14.81
CA THR A 159 -9.63 -8.89 14.66
C THR A 159 -10.47 -7.60 14.82
N GLY A 160 -9.83 -6.44 14.95
CA GLY A 160 -10.51 -5.16 15.25
C GLY A 160 -11.55 -4.77 14.20
N PHE A 161 -11.15 -4.67 12.95
CA PHE A 161 -12.05 -4.36 11.83
C PHE A 161 -13.15 -5.42 11.69
N ALA A 162 -12.79 -6.70 11.76
CA ALA A 162 -13.75 -7.79 11.64
C ALA A 162 -14.85 -7.70 12.71
N LYS A 163 -14.49 -7.43 13.94
CA LYS A 163 -15.45 -7.20 15.04
C LYS A 163 -16.31 -5.97 14.81
N ALA A 164 -15.72 -4.85 14.43
CA ALA A 164 -16.43 -3.59 14.20
C ALA A 164 -17.46 -3.70 13.05
N TYR A 165 -17.15 -4.49 12.02
CA TYR A 165 -18.02 -4.73 10.89
C TYR A 165 -18.93 -5.95 11.02
N GLY A 166 -18.82 -6.71 12.12
CA GLY A 166 -19.60 -7.92 12.34
C GLY A 166 -19.27 -9.03 11.35
N ILE A 167 -17.99 -9.17 10.99
CA ILE A 167 -17.51 -10.27 10.14
C ILE A 167 -17.27 -11.48 11.01
N SER A 168 -17.92 -12.58 10.67
CA SER A 168 -17.74 -13.86 11.34
C SER A 168 -17.92 -15.00 10.34
N TYR A 169 -17.40 -16.16 10.69
CA TYR A 169 -17.50 -17.36 9.88
C TYR A 169 -17.75 -18.59 10.77
N LEU A 170 -18.32 -19.64 10.19
CA LEU A 170 -18.49 -20.91 10.89
C LEU A 170 -17.15 -21.64 10.94
N GLY A 171 -16.58 -21.73 12.13
CA GLY A 171 -15.33 -22.42 12.42
C GLY A 171 -15.44 -23.94 12.34
N ARG A 172 -14.30 -24.65 12.45
CA ARG A 172 -14.21 -26.13 12.40
C ARG A 172 -14.97 -26.83 13.54
N ASN A 173 -15.17 -26.10 14.64
CA ASN A 173 -15.89 -26.55 15.82
C ASN A 173 -17.41 -26.25 15.79
N ASN A 174 -17.94 -25.84 14.62
CA ASN A 174 -19.31 -25.38 14.42
C ASN A 174 -19.71 -24.16 15.28
N LYS A 175 -18.76 -23.33 15.70
CA LYS A 175 -19.01 -22.06 16.37
C LYS A 175 -18.65 -20.89 15.45
N LEU A 176 -19.30 -19.75 15.71
CA LEU A 176 -18.93 -18.51 15.01
C LEU A 176 -17.59 -18.01 15.54
N GLU A 177 -16.69 -17.74 14.64
CA GLU A 177 -15.34 -17.22 14.87
C GLU A 177 -15.12 -15.94 14.09
N VAL A 178 -14.18 -15.11 14.55
CA VAL A 178 -13.84 -13.83 13.93
C VAL A 178 -12.49 -13.98 13.23
N PRO A 179 -12.37 -13.65 11.93
CA PRO A 179 -11.12 -13.80 11.20
C PRO A 179 -10.09 -12.74 11.58
N HIS A 180 -8.82 -13.08 11.42
CA HIS A 180 -7.70 -12.14 11.46
C HIS A 180 -7.51 -11.47 10.11
N GLN A 181 -7.25 -10.16 10.13
CA GLN A 181 -7.10 -9.36 8.91
C GLN A 181 -5.67 -8.86 8.73
N THR A 182 -5.25 -8.77 7.48
CA THR A 182 -4.02 -8.09 7.07
C THR A 182 -4.30 -7.15 5.91
N SER A 183 -3.50 -6.09 5.82
CA SER A 183 -3.42 -5.27 4.62
C SER A 183 -1.96 -4.91 4.31
N TRP A 184 -1.65 -4.69 3.05
CA TRP A 184 -0.30 -4.37 2.60
C TRP A 184 -0.37 -3.57 1.30
N GLY A 185 0.62 -2.69 1.07
CA GLY A 185 0.58 -1.82 -0.08
C GLY A 185 1.89 -1.13 -0.42
N VAL A 186 2.05 -0.85 -1.72
CA VAL A 186 3.08 0.00 -2.31
C VAL A 186 2.45 0.93 -3.33
N SER A 187 3.00 2.12 -3.48
CA SER A 187 2.46 3.15 -4.37
C SER A 187 3.50 3.63 -5.38
N THR A 188 3.07 4.50 -6.28
CA THR A 188 3.95 5.23 -7.20
C THR A 188 5.01 6.09 -6.49
N ARG A 189 4.99 6.17 -5.14
CA ARG A 189 6.11 6.71 -4.35
C ARG A 189 7.43 5.99 -4.64
N LEU A 190 7.40 4.72 -5.06
CA LEU A 190 8.60 3.99 -5.48
C LEU A 190 9.31 4.65 -6.66
N ILE A 191 8.60 5.35 -7.55
CA ILE A 191 9.20 6.18 -8.60
C ILE A 191 10.00 7.32 -7.97
N GLY A 192 9.41 7.99 -6.98
CA GLY A 192 10.12 9.01 -6.19
C GLY A 192 11.34 8.45 -5.46
N ALA A 193 11.24 7.23 -4.91
CA ALA A 193 12.38 6.56 -4.28
C ALA A 193 13.52 6.31 -5.26
N VAL A 194 13.24 5.82 -6.48
CA VAL A 194 14.24 5.64 -7.54
C VAL A 194 14.91 6.96 -7.89
N ILE A 195 14.14 8.03 -8.07
CA ILE A 195 14.67 9.36 -8.37
C ILE A 195 15.58 9.87 -7.25
N MET A 196 15.13 9.76 -6.00
CA MET A 196 15.84 10.30 -4.83
C MET A 196 17.06 9.48 -4.40
N VAL A 197 17.11 8.20 -4.75
CA VAL A 197 18.23 7.31 -4.39
C VAL A 197 19.27 7.25 -5.49
N HIS A 198 18.88 7.30 -6.76
CA HIS A 198 19.78 7.07 -7.90
C HIS A 198 20.05 8.33 -8.75
N GLY A 199 19.14 9.30 -8.73
CA GLY A 199 19.31 10.55 -9.51
C GLY A 199 20.45 11.40 -8.97
N ASP A 200 21.05 12.19 -9.86
CA ASP A 200 22.09 13.18 -9.55
C ASP A 200 21.77 14.53 -10.18
N ASP A 201 22.71 15.49 -10.12
CA ASP A 201 22.54 16.84 -10.68
C ASP A 201 22.46 16.85 -12.22
N ASN A 202 22.84 15.76 -12.89
CA ASN A 202 22.71 15.58 -14.33
C ASN A 202 21.36 15.01 -14.75
N GLY A 203 20.60 14.46 -13.80
CA GLY A 203 19.25 13.97 -14.00
C GLY A 203 18.97 12.59 -13.43
N LEU A 204 18.03 11.90 -14.08
CA LEU A 204 17.55 10.59 -13.65
C LEU A 204 18.53 9.48 -14.04
N VAL A 205 18.89 8.65 -13.06
CA VAL A 205 19.64 7.42 -13.25
C VAL A 205 18.71 6.24 -12.96
N LEU A 206 18.48 5.40 -13.96
CA LEU A 206 17.59 4.24 -13.82
C LEU A 206 18.39 2.95 -13.59
N PRO A 207 18.00 2.13 -12.62
CA PRO A 207 18.53 0.79 -12.48
C PRO A 207 18.33 -0.06 -13.74
N PRO A 208 19.22 -1.02 -14.07
CA PRO A 208 19.16 -1.77 -15.32
C PRO A 208 17.83 -2.47 -15.59
N TYR A 209 17.17 -3.03 -14.54
CA TYR A 209 15.87 -3.70 -14.70
C TYR A 209 14.70 -2.74 -14.94
N VAL A 210 14.86 -1.46 -14.64
CA VAL A 210 13.83 -0.43 -14.83
C VAL A 210 14.09 0.36 -16.11
N ALA A 211 15.37 0.44 -16.53
CA ALA A 211 15.76 1.18 -17.73
C ALA A 211 15.20 0.52 -19.01
N PRO A 212 14.45 1.25 -19.84
CA PRO A 212 13.94 0.71 -21.11
C PRO A 212 15.07 0.46 -22.13
N ILE A 213 16.19 1.18 -22.00
CA ILE A 213 17.40 1.03 -22.78
C ILE A 213 18.57 0.90 -21.81
N GLN A 214 19.21 -0.27 -21.79
CA GLN A 214 20.28 -0.59 -20.85
C GLN A 214 21.65 -0.23 -21.37
N VAL A 215 21.84 -0.27 -22.67
CA VAL A 215 23.11 0.02 -23.34
C VAL A 215 22.83 0.83 -24.60
N VAL A 216 23.58 1.92 -24.77
CA VAL A 216 23.56 2.73 -25.97
C VAL A 216 24.96 2.67 -26.59
N ILE A 217 25.04 2.22 -27.85
CA ILE A 217 26.28 2.23 -28.62
C ILE A 217 26.28 3.48 -29.50
N VAL A 218 27.24 4.37 -29.26
CA VAL A 218 27.45 5.58 -30.08
C VAL A 218 28.64 5.36 -30.97
N PRO A 219 28.47 5.13 -32.28
CA PRO A 219 29.59 4.96 -33.19
C PRO A 219 30.30 6.29 -33.40
N ILE A 220 31.61 6.29 -33.20
CA ILE A 220 32.46 7.44 -33.51
C ILE A 220 32.95 7.30 -34.94
N ARG A 221 32.94 8.40 -35.71
CA ARG A 221 33.38 8.43 -37.13
C ARG A 221 32.56 7.50 -38.03
N GLN A 222 31.26 7.58 -37.97
CA GLN A 222 30.30 6.73 -38.71
C GLN A 222 30.56 6.66 -40.25
N LYS A 223 31.26 7.66 -40.83
CA LYS A 223 31.54 7.74 -42.27
C LYS A 223 32.82 7.00 -42.66
N GLU A 224 33.58 6.47 -41.71
CA GLU A 224 34.77 5.68 -42.02
C GLU A 224 34.38 4.23 -42.37
N PRO A 225 35.00 3.62 -43.40
CA PRO A 225 34.72 2.25 -43.78
C PRO A 225 34.96 1.29 -42.61
N GLY A 226 33.97 0.42 -42.29
CA GLY A 226 34.04 -0.59 -41.24
C GLY A 226 33.61 -0.13 -39.85
N VAL A 227 33.08 1.09 -39.71
CA VAL A 227 32.52 1.61 -38.45
C VAL A 227 31.04 1.26 -38.28
N LEU A 228 30.30 1.09 -39.37
CA LEU A 228 28.92 0.62 -39.44
C LEU A 228 28.84 -0.58 -40.36
#